data_c0b8a92d71f96b9fbfaca761abe0d5d7
#
_entry.id   c0b8a92d71f96b9fbfaca761abe0d5d7
#
_cell.length_a   1.000
_cell.length_b   1.000
_cell.length_c   1.000
_cell.angle_alpha   90.00
_cell.angle_beta   90.00
_cell.angle_gamma   90.00
#
_symmetry.space_group_name_H-M   'P 1'
#
loop_
_entity.id
_entity.type
_entity.pdbx_description
1 polymer ?
#
loop_
_entity_poly.entity_id
_entity_poly.type
_entity_poly.pdbx_seq_one_letter_code
_entity_poly.pdbx_strand_id
1 'polypeptide(L)'
;MFRDREERRRRLYGIIERFRQKGATSPEKAMTIQELGLPPRFEEAMHRRLGQSGIFVETNGKYYLNEERFKQIQEQRAIAKSD
;
A
#
# COMPACT_ATOMS: atom_id res chain seq x y z
N MET A 1 -11.35 -11.03 -17.33
CA MET A 1 -11.81 -9.73 -16.83
C MET A 1 -11.92 -9.70 -15.32
N PHE A 2 -12.68 -10.59 -14.74
CA PHE A 2 -12.80 -10.63 -13.28
C PHE A 2 -11.49 -11.01 -12.59
N ARG A 3 -10.70 -11.83 -13.24
CA ARG A 3 -9.42 -12.28 -12.69
C ARG A 3 -8.42 -11.14 -12.51
N ASP A 4 -8.42 -10.17 -13.42
CA ASP A 4 -7.49 -9.05 -13.34
C ASP A 4 -7.70 -8.20 -12.09
N ARG A 5 -8.96 -7.96 -11.73
CA ARG A 5 -9.28 -7.19 -10.52
C ARG A 5 -8.88 -7.93 -9.26
N GLU A 6 -9.12 -9.24 -9.23
CA GLU A 6 -8.74 -10.06 -8.09
C GLU A 6 -7.24 -10.14 -7.94
N GLU A 7 -6.50 -10.27 -9.05
CA GLU A 7 -5.06 -10.28 -9.01
C GLU A 7 -4.49 -8.98 -8.50
N ARG A 8 -5.05 -7.85 -8.93
CA ARG A 8 -4.62 -6.54 -8.44
C ARG A 8 -4.86 -6.39 -6.96
N ARG A 9 -6.00 -6.85 -6.47
CA ARG A 9 -6.29 -6.84 -5.04
C ARG A 9 -5.32 -7.70 -4.27
N ARG A 10 -5.06 -8.90 -4.76
CA ARG A 10 -4.12 -9.81 -4.11
C ARG A 10 -2.73 -9.21 -4.02
N ARG A 11 -2.28 -8.57 -5.10
CA ARG A 11 -0.98 -7.90 -5.10
C ARG A 11 -0.96 -6.75 -4.11
N LEU A 12 -2.01 -5.96 -4.09
CA LEU A 12 -2.10 -4.84 -3.15
C LEU A 12 -2.09 -5.34 -1.71
N TYR A 13 -2.91 -6.34 -1.40
CA TYR A 13 -2.93 -6.91 -0.05
C TYR A 13 -1.60 -7.56 0.31
N GLY A 14 -0.94 -8.18 -0.65
CA GLY A 14 0.39 -8.75 -0.42
C GLY A 14 1.40 -7.69 -0.03
N ILE A 15 1.36 -6.53 -0.70
CA ILE A 15 2.23 -5.41 -0.38
C ILE A 15 1.90 -4.86 1.01
N ILE A 16 0.62 -4.69 1.31
CA ILE A 16 0.16 -4.22 2.62
C ILE A 16 0.64 -5.16 3.72
N GLU A 17 0.50 -6.45 3.52
CA GLU A 17 0.97 -7.44 4.48
C GLU A 17 2.47 -7.36 4.70
N ARG A 18 3.23 -7.10 3.64
CA ARG A 18 4.67 -6.95 3.76
C ARG A 18 5.03 -5.80 4.69
N PHE A 19 4.34 -4.67 4.52
CA PHE A 19 4.53 -3.52 5.40
C PHE A 19 4.19 -3.85 6.84
N ARG A 20 3.09 -4.57 7.06
CA ARG A 20 2.67 -4.95 8.40
C ARG A 20 3.65 -5.91 9.05
N GLN A 21 4.13 -6.90 8.30
CA GLN A 21 5.10 -7.87 8.81
C GLN A 21 6.40 -7.20 9.22
N LYS A 22 6.80 -6.18 8.50
CA LYS A 22 8.02 -5.42 8.81
C LYS A 22 7.79 -4.33 9.85
N GLY A 23 6.55 -4.05 10.19
CA GLY A 23 6.22 -2.99 11.13
C GLY A 23 6.33 -1.59 10.55
N ALA A 24 6.39 -1.45 9.23
CA ALA A 24 6.53 -0.16 8.57
C ALA A 24 5.17 0.53 8.45
N THR A 25 4.59 0.90 9.59
CA THR A 25 3.23 1.46 9.66
C THR A 25 3.19 2.86 10.27
N SER A 26 4.34 3.51 10.41
CA SER A 26 4.43 4.88 10.90
C SER A 26 5.65 5.57 10.28
N PRO A 27 5.70 6.91 10.29
CA PRO A 27 6.84 7.63 9.72
C PRO A 27 8.18 7.24 10.35
N GLU A 28 8.19 6.98 11.65
CA GLU A 28 9.42 6.61 12.37
C GLU A 28 9.90 5.22 11.99
N LYS A 29 8.99 4.37 11.53
CA LYS A 29 9.30 2.99 11.18
C LYS A 29 9.32 2.77 9.67
N ALA A 30 9.31 3.84 8.89
CA ALA A 30 9.38 3.75 7.43
C ALA A 30 10.63 2.99 6.99
N MET A 31 10.49 2.23 5.92
CA MET A 31 11.56 1.41 5.37
C MET A 31 11.74 1.65 3.88
N THR A 32 12.94 1.39 3.38
CA THR A 32 13.19 1.42 1.95
C THR A 32 12.51 0.23 1.28
N ILE A 33 12.31 0.33 -0.04
CA ILE A 33 11.74 -0.78 -0.81
C ILE A 33 12.59 -2.04 -0.62
N GLN A 34 13.90 -1.88 -0.58
CA GLN A 34 14.82 -2.99 -0.39
C GLN A 34 14.64 -3.63 0.99
N GLU A 35 14.53 -2.82 2.03
CA GLU A 35 14.32 -3.32 3.38
C GLU A 35 12.99 -4.05 3.53
N LEU A 36 11.98 -3.63 2.77
CA LEU A 36 10.69 -4.29 2.75
C LEU A 36 10.71 -5.61 2.00
N GLY A 37 11.80 -5.92 1.31
CA GLY A 37 11.91 -7.13 0.52
C GLY A 37 11.15 -7.07 -0.79
N LEU A 38 10.84 -5.87 -1.27
CA LEU A 38 10.14 -5.68 -2.53
C LEU A 38 11.16 -5.44 -3.67
N PRO A 39 10.81 -5.85 -4.92
CA PRO A 39 11.68 -5.58 -6.06
C PRO A 39 11.88 -4.09 -6.30
N PRO A 40 13.04 -3.67 -6.87
CA PRO A 40 13.31 -2.25 -7.10
C PRO A 40 12.26 -1.51 -7.92
N ARG A 41 11.57 -2.22 -8.81
CA ARG A 41 10.51 -1.61 -9.63
C ARG A 41 9.35 -1.05 -8.80
N PHE A 42 9.20 -1.51 -7.57
CA PHE A 42 8.14 -1.00 -6.69
C PHE A 42 8.38 0.44 -6.26
N GLU A 43 9.62 0.90 -6.28
CA GLU A 43 9.91 2.29 -5.97
C GLU A 43 9.19 3.23 -6.94
N GLU A 44 9.25 2.91 -8.22
CA GLU A 44 8.54 3.67 -9.23
C GLU A 44 7.03 3.54 -9.08
N ALA A 45 6.54 2.35 -8.77
CA ALA A 45 5.12 2.12 -8.55
C ALA A 45 4.61 2.93 -7.35
N MET A 46 5.43 3.05 -6.30
CA MET A 46 5.08 3.87 -5.13
C MET A 46 4.97 5.34 -5.46
N HIS A 47 5.82 5.83 -6.38
CA HIS A 47 5.76 7.23 -6.81
C HIS A 47 4.57 7.51 -7.72
N ARG A 48 4.02 6.49 -8.37
CA ARG A 48 2.91 6.66 -9.31
C ARG A 48 1.58 6.26 -8.69
N ARG A 49 1.14 5.04 -8.95
CA ARG A 49 -0.20 4.59 -8.59
C ARG A 49 -0.39 4.37 -7.10
N LEU A 50 0.57 3.68 -6.50
CA LEU A 50 0.42 3.29 -5.10
C LEU A 50 0.50 4.50 -4.17
N GLY A 51 1.35 5.46 -4.50
CA GLY A 51 1.48 6.69 -3.71
C GLY A 51 0.29 7.62 -3.82
N GLN A 52 -0.42 7.60 -4.95
CA GLN A 52 -1.56 8.48 -5.17
C GLN A 52 -2.73 8.18 -4.24
N SER A 53 -2.87 6.95 -3.81
CA SER A 53 -3.94 6.57 -2.91
C SER A 53 -3.78 7.16 -1.51
N GLY A 54 -2.56 7.52 -1.13
CA GLY A 54 -2.24 7.95 0.22
C GLY A 54 -2.07 6.80 1.20
N ILE A 55 -2.25 5.56 0.76
CA ILE A 55 -2.07 4.37 1.60
C ILE A 55 -0.59 4.17 1.92
N PHE A 56 0.27 4.36 0.92
CA PHE A 56 1.72 4.23 1.08
C PHE A 56 2.33 5.62 1.02
N VAL A 57 3.01 6.02 2.09
CA VAL A 57 3.55 7.37 2.23
C VAL A 57 5.07 7.33 2.19
N GLU A 58 5.66 8.21 1.41
CA GLU A 58 7.10 8.35 1.32
C GLU A 58 7.60 9.39 2.31
N THR A 59 8.71 9.07 2.98
CA THR A 59 9.41 10.02 3.83
C THR A 59 10.90 9.76 3.71
N ASN A 60 11.62 10.70 3.11
CA ASN A 60 13.09 10.64 2.94
C ASN A 60 13.58 9.36 2.27
N GLY A 61 12.89 8.94 1.20
CA GLY A 61 13.25 7.73 0.46
C GLY A 61 12.80 6.43 1.10
N LYS A 62 12.09 6.51 2.19
CA LYS A 62 11.51 5.36 2.87
C LYS A 62 10.00 5.42 2.77
N TYR A 63 9.36 4.28 2.99
CA TYR A 63 7.91 4.18 2.83
C TYR A 63 7.29 3.53 4.06
N TYR A 64 6.07 3.96 4.37
CA TYR A 64 5.29 3.31 5.42
C TYR A 64 3.83 3.19 4.98
N LEU A 65 3.13 2.26 5.61
CA LEU A 65 1.72 2.03 5.36
C LEU A 65 0.89 2.92 6.27
N ASN A 66 0.04 3.75 5.67
CA ASN A 66 -0.93 4.53 6.44
C ASN A 66 -2.20 3.69 6.58
N GLU A 67 -2.31 2.94 7.66
CA GLU A 67 -3.44 2.04 7.88
C GLU A 67 -4.75 2.77 8.03
N GLU A 68 -4.73 3.96 8.60
CA GLU A 68 -5.92 4.76 8.75
C GLU A 68 -6.50 5.16 7.40
N ARG A 69 -5.62 5.58 6.47
CA ARG A 69 -6.05 5.93 5.13
C ARG A 69 -6.59 4.71 4.39
N PHE A 70 -5.95 3.56 4.56
CA PHE A 70 -6.40 2.32 3.96
C PHE A 70 -7.80 1.96 4.47
N LYS A 71 -8.02 2.08 5.76
CA LYS A 71 -9.31 1.83 6.38
C LYS A 71 -10.39 2.76 5.84
N GLN A 72 -10.08 4.05 5.70
CA GLN A 72 -11.00 5.03 5.15
C GLN A 72 -11.44 4.67 3.74
N ILE A 73 -10.50 4.25 2.91
CA ILE A 73 -10.79 3.87 1.53
C ILE A 73 -11.67 2.63 1.50
N GLN A 74 -11.42 1.66 2.36
CA GLN A 74 -12.24 0.47 2.43
C GLN A 74 -13.68 0.80 2.87
N GLU A 75 -13.83 1.69 3.84
CA GLU A 75 -15.13 2.11 4.30
C GLU A 75 -15.91 2.83 3.20
N GLN A 76 -15.24 3.70 2.44
CA GLN A 76 -15.88 4.39 1.33
C GLN A 76 -16.35 3.41 0.26
N ARG A 77 -15.54 2.39 -0.03
CA ARG A 77 -15.93 1.36 -1.01
C ARG A 77 -17.11 0.54 -0.52
N ALA A 78 -17.14 0.22 0.76
CA ALA A 78 -18.24 -0.53 1.35
C ALA A 78 -19.55 0.27 1.27
N ILE A 79 -19.49 1.57 1.55
CA ILE A 79 -20.63 2.45 1.45
C ILE A 79 -21.12 2.55 0.00
N ALA A 80 -20.19 2.71 -0.94
CA ALA A 80 -20.52 2.80 -2.36
C ALA A 80 -21.16 1.51 -2.88
N LYS A 81 -20.77 0.37 -2.33
CA LYS A 81 -21.34 -0.92 -2.74
C LYS A 81 -22.72 -1.17 -2.18
N SER A 82 -23.05 -0.58 -1.04
CA SER A 82 -24.35 -0.81 -0.41
C SER A 82 -25.46 -0.03 -1.08
N ASP A 83 -25.14 0.88 -1.95
CA ASP A 83 -26.11 1.58 -2.77
C ASP A 83 -26.45 0.78 -4.01
#